data_42be3e932d6a60716e38fcb2982ed1d5
#
_entry.id   42be3e932d6a60716e38fcb2982ed1d5
#
_cell.length_a   1.000
_cell.length_b   1.000
_cell.length_c   1.000
_cell.angle_alpha   90.00
_cell.angle_beta   90.00
_cell.angle_gamma   90.00
#
_symmetry.space_group_name_H-M   'P 1'
#
loop_
_entity.id
_entity.type
_entity.pdbx_description
1 polymer ?
#
loop_
_entity_poly.entity_id
_entity_poly.type
_entity_poly.pdbx_seq_one_letter_code
_entity_poly.pdbx_strand_id
1 'polypeptide(L)'
;MILTEVHLLESRVYRGIGNLAKAKAALTSSRTAANSIYCPPALQAALELQSGVLHAEDKDYTTAYSYFFEAFENSSSQGDEEGALMAFKYMLLCKVMLNLVSVVTFALALARMHR
;
A
#
# COMPACT_ATOMS: atom_id res chain seq x y z
N MET A 1 6.38 -11.64 -16.83
CA MET A 1 4.98 -11.65 -16.35
C MET A 1 4.77 -12.69 -15.27
N ILE A 2 5.01 -13.97 -15.58
CA ILE A 2 4.82 -15.05 -14.60
C ILE A 2 5.68 -14.83 -13.36
N LEU A 3 6.94 -14.43 -13.53
CA LEU A 3 7.84 -14.19 -12.40
C LEU A 3 7.33 -13.05 -11.51
N THR A 4 6.83 -11.98 -12.10
CA THR A 4 6.23 -10.86 -11.37
C THR A 4 5.04 -11.32 -10.54
N GLU A 5 4.15 -12.11 -11.13
CA GLU A 5 2.96 -12.63 -10.46
C GLU A 5 3.33 -13.59 -9.33
N VAL A 6 4.32 -14.45 -9.53
CA VAL A 6 4.80 -15.38 -8.50
C VAL A 6 5.35 -14.61 -7.31
N HIS A 7 6.20 -13.63 -7.54
CA HIS A 7 6.76 -12.83 -6.44
C HIS A 7 5.71 -11.99 -5.73
N LEU A 8 4.71 -11.48 -6.45
CA LEU A 8 3.60 -10.76 -5.83
C LEU A 8 2.79 -11.70 -4.93
N LEU A 9 2.53 -12.91 -5.41
CA LEU A 9 1.83 -13.92 -4.62
C LEU A 9 2.62 -14.30 -3.37
N GLU A 10 3.94 -14.49 -3.51
CA GLU A 10 4.82 -14.71 -2.36
C GLU A 10 4.71 -13.59 -1.32
N SER A 11 4.71 -12.34 -1.78
CA SER A 11 4.57 -11.18 -0.90
C SER A 11 3.26 -11.24 -0.11
N ARG A 12 2.17 -11.58 -0.78
CA ARG A 12 0.85 -11.70 -0.13
C ARG A 12 0.83 -12.81 0.90
N VAL A 13 1.41 -13.96 0.57
CA VAL A 13 1.48 -15.10 1.48
C VAL A 13 2.30 -14.75 2.72
N TYR A 14 3.49 -14.18 2.54
CA TYR A 14 4.34 -13.80 3.68
C TYR A 14 3.67 -12.74 4.56
N ARG A 15 2.97 -11.80 3.97
CA ARG A 15 2.20 -10.83 4.77
C ARG A 15 1.11 -11.54 5.57
N GLY A 16 0.41 -12.48 4.96
CA GLY A 16 -0.67 -13.24 5.61
C GLY A 16 -0.20 -14.04 6.82
N ILE A 17 1.04 -14.54 6.78
CA ILE A 17 1.62 -15.26 7.93
C ILE A 17 2.40 -14.35 8.88
N GLY A 18 2.37 -13.05 8.64
CA GLY A 18 2.99 -12.07 9.53
C GLY A 18 4.49 -11.85 9.33
N ASN A 19 5.09 -12.41 8.28
CA ASN A 19 6.51 -12.20 7.99
C ASN A 19 6.68 -11.01 7.03
N LEU A 20 6.62 -9.81 7.58
CA LEU A 20 6.67 -8.58 6.79
C LEU A 20 8.00 -8.38 6.08
N ALA A 21 9.11 -8.79 6.68
CA ALA A 21 10.43 -8.66 6.05
C ALA A 21 10.50 -9.45 4.75
N LYS A 22 10.04 -10.70 4.75
CA LYS A 22 9.99 -11.52 3.54
C LYS A 22 8.94 -11.04 2.55
N ALA A 23 7.83 -10.50 3.04
CA ALA A 23 6.80 -9.90 2.17
C ALA A 23 7.38 -8.72 1.38
N LYS A 24 8.13 -7.85 2.04
CA LYS A 24 8.81 -6.71 1.39
C LYS A 24 9.86 -7.15 0.39
N ALA A 25 10.66 -8.15 0.74
CA ALA A 25 11.68 -8.70 -0.16
C ALA A 25 11.04 -9.29 -1.42
N ALA A 26 9.96 -10.05 -1.26
CA ALA A 26 9.22 -10.62 -2.40
C ALA A 26 8.61 -9.52 -3.27
N LEU A 27 8.07 -8.47 -2.67
CA LEU A 27 7.52 -7.34 -3.42
C LEU A 27 8.60 -6.61 -4.22
N THR A 28 9.77 -6.41 -3.64
CA THR A 28 10.92 -5.81 -4.34
C THR A 28 11.31 -6.66 -5.56
N SER A 29 11.36 -7.98 -5.40
CA SER A 29 11.64 -8.90 -6.50
C SER A 29 10.56 -8.81 -7.59
N SER A 30 9.31 -8.70 -7.20
CA SER A 30 8.19 -8.54 -8.13
C SER A 30 8.33 -7.25 -8.94
N ARG A 31 8.64 -6.13 -8.27
CA ARG A 31 8.85 -4.84 -8.94
C ARG A 31 10.03 -4.87 -9.90
N THR A 32 11.12 -5.51 -9.51
CA THR A 32 12.30 -5.67 -10.37
C THR A 32 11.95 -6.46 -11.63
N ALA A 33 11.21 -7.55 -11.47
CA ALA A 33 10.74 -8.35 -12.61
C ALA A 33 9.79 -7.55 -13.51
N ALA A 34 8.88 -6.75 -12.91
CA ALA A 34 7.95 -5.93 -13.67
C ALA A 34 8.66 -4.82 -14.46
N ASN A 35 9.72 -4.24 -13.88
CA ASN A 35 10.46 -3.15 -14.54
C ASN A 35 11.29 -3.63 -15.74
N SER A 36 11.60 -4.91 -15.82
CA SER A 36 12.40 -5.46 -16.92
C SER A 36 11.60 -5.77 -18.17
N ILE A 37 10.27 -5.81 -18.08
CA ILE A 37 9.36 -6.11 -19.18
C ILE A 37 8.10 -5.25 -19.06
N TYR A 38 7.27 -5.26 -20.12
CA TYR A 38 5.98 -4.58 -20.07
C TYR A 38 5.11 -5.17 -18.95
N CYS A 39 4.59 -4.30 -18.09
CA CYS A 39 3.70 -4.69 -17.00
C CYS A 39 2.29 -4.19 -17.31
N PRO A 40 1.29 -5.08 -17.47
CA PRO A 40 -0.08 -4.65 -17.71
C PRO A 40 -0.60 -3.76 -16.58
N PRO A 41 -1.50 -2.81 -16.87
CA PRO A 41 -2.06 -1.92 -15.85
C PRO A 41 -2.72 -2.65 -14.67
N ALA A 42 -3.35 -3.79 -14.91
CA ALA A 42 -3.96 -4.57 -13.83
C ALA A 42 -2.92 -5.10 -12.85
N LEU A 43 -1.80 -5.58 -13.36
CA LEU A 43 -0.71 -6.06 -12.52
C LEU A 43 -0.01 -4.90 -11.82
N GLN A 44 0.14 -3.78 -12.52
CA GLN A 44 0.70 -2.55 -11.92
C GLN A 44 -0.15 -2.09 -10.74
N ALA A 45 -1.47 -2.08 -10.89
CA ALA A 45 -2.39 -1.73 -9.80
C ALA A 45 -2.24 -2.68 -8.62
N ALA A 46 -2.11 -3.98 -8.88
CA ALA A 46 -1.93 -4.98 -7.83
C ALA A 46 -0.60 -4.79 -7.08
N LEU A 47 0.48 -4.44 -7.79
CA LEU A 47 1.78 -4.14 -7.17
C LEU A 47 1.69 -2.91 -6.27
N GLU A 48 1.02 -1.88 -6.74
CA GLU A 48 0.86 -0.64 -5.97
C GLU A 48 -0.02 -0.85 -4.74
N LEU A 49 -1.08 -1.64 -4.88
CA LEU A 49 -1.92 -1.98 -3.74
C LEU A 49 -1.13 -2.71 -2.66
N GLN A 50 -0.33 -3.70 -3.05
CA GLN A 50 0.51 -4.46 -2.11
C GLN A 50 1.56 -3.55 -1.46
N SER A 51 2.16 -2.64 -2.24
CA SER A 51 3.12 -1.67 -1.71
C SER A 51 2.46 -0.78 -0.65
N GLY A 52 1.27 -0.29 -0.93
CA GLY A 52 0.50 0.52 0.02
C GLY A 52 0.22 -0.23 1.31
N VAL A 53 -0.21 -1.49 1.20
CA VAL A 53 -0.51 -2.33 2.36
C VAL A 53 0.73 -2.52 3.23
N LEU A 54 1.88 -2.81 2.64
CA LEU A 54 3.11 -3.03 3.40
C LEU A 54 3.61 -1.74 4.07
N HIS A 55 3.49 -0.59 3.40
CA HIS A 55 3.82 0.69 4.03
C HIS A 55 2.87 1.03 5.17
N ALA A 56 1.58 0.72 5.03
CA ALA A 56 0.60 0.91 6.10
C ALA A 56 0.91 0.03 7.31
N GLU A 57 1.39 -1.21 7.09
CA GLU A 57 1.83 -2.10 8.17
C GLU A 57 3.02 -1.50 8.94
N ASP A 58 3.87 -0.74 8.26
CA ASP A 58 4.97 0.00 8.89
C ASP A 58 4.52 1.35 9.48
N LYS A 59 3.24 1.63 9.43
CA LYS A 59 2.66 2.90 9.92
C LYS A 59 3.11 4.13 9.11
N ASP A 60 3.63 3.92 7.92
CA ASP A 60 3.97 4.99 6.98
C ASP A 60 2.75 5.29 6.10
N TYR A 61 1.76 5.95 6.69
CA TYR A 61 0.47 6.17 6.05
C TYR A 61 0.53 7.18 4.91
N THR A 62 1.47 8.11 4.95
CA THR A 62 1.65 9.08 3.87
C THR A 62 2.11 8.40 2.58
N THR A 63 3.12 7.54 2.67
CA THR A 63 3.61 6.78 1.52
C THR A 63 2.57 5.76 1.07
N ALA A 64 1.92 5.09 2.03
CA ALA A 64 0.85 4.14 1.74
C ALA A 64 -0.29 4.81 0.94
N TYR A 65 -0.70 6.00 1.35
CA TYR A 65 -1.73 6.75 0.65
C TYR A 65 -1.35 7.01 -0.81
N SER A 66 -0.11 7.39 -1.07
CA SER A 66 0.36 7.64 -2.43
C SER A 66 0.26 6.39 -3.31
N TYR A 67 0.64 5.22 -2.77
CA TYR A 67 0.51 3.97 -3.50
C TYR A 67 -0.94 3.58 -3.75
N PHE A 68 -1.80 3.76 -2.76
CA PHE A 68 -3.24 3.48 -2.93
C PHE A 68 -3.87 4.41 -3.94
N PHE A 69 -3.46 5.67 -3.97
CA PHE A 69 -3.92 6.63 -4.97
C PHE A 69 -3.55 6.19 -6.39
N GLU A 70 -2.31 5.76 -6.60
CA GLU A 70 -1.87 5.24 -7.89
C GLU A 70 -2.64 3.97 -8.27
N ALA A 71 -2.86 3.07 -7.31
CA ALA A 71 -3.67 1.88 -7.56
C ALA A 71 -5.11 2.25 -7.94
N PHE A 72 -5.69 3.25 -7.27
CA PHE A 72 -7.00 3.76 -7.59
C PHE A 72 -7.07 4.30 -9.02
N GLU A 73 -6.10 5.11 -9.43
CA GLU A 73 -6.06 5.66 -10.78
C GLU A 73 -5.93 4.57 -11.84
N ASN A 74 -5.03 3.60 -11.60
CA ASN A 74 -4.83 2.50 -12.54
C ASN A 74 -6.07 1.63 -12.68
N SER A 75 -6.74 1.32 -11.57
CA SER A 75 -7.97 0.53 -11.60
C SER A 75 -9.10 1.30 -12.27
N SER A 76 -9.24 2.59 -11.99
CA SER A 76 -10.28 3.43 -12.60
C SER A 76 -10.10 3.55 -14.11
N SER A 77 -8.86 3.71 -14.58
CA SER A 77 -8.58 3.84 -16.01
C SER A 77 -8.90 2.57 -16.80
N GLN A 78 -8.94 1.43 -16.13
CA GLN A 78 -9.27 0.15 -16.75
C GLN A 78 -10.74 -0.22 -16.63
N GLY A 79 -11.53 0.58 -15.93
CA GLY A 79 -12.92 0.27 -15.64
C GLY A 79 -13.09 -0.82 -14.56
N ASP A 80 -12.04 -1.10 -13.79
CA ASP A 80 -12.10 -2.03 -12.66
C ASP A 80 -12.68 -1.31 -11.44
N GLU A 81 -14.00 -1.32 -11.31
CA GLU A 81 -14.68 -0.63 -10.23
C GLU A 81 -14.41 -1.26 -8.85
N GLU A 82 -14.29 -2.58 -8.79
CA GLU A 82 -13.97 -3.26 -7.52
C GLU A 82 -12.60 -2.90 -7.01
N GLY A 83 -11.60 -2.94 -7.89
CA GLY A 83 -10.23 -2.56 -7.54
C GLY A 83 -10.13 -1.10 -7.13
N ALA A 84 -10.81 -0.22 -7.87
CA ALA A 84 -10.85 1.21 -7.54
C ALA A 84 -11.50 1.46 -6.17
N LEU A 85 -12.61 0.77 -5.89
CA LEU A 85 -13.30 0.91 -4.61
C LEU A 85 -12.43 0.42 -3.45
N MET A 86 -11.73 -0.70 -3.63
CA MET A 86 -10.83 -1.23 -2.61
C MET A 86 -9.69 -0.24 -2.32
N ALA A 87 -9.04 0.27 -3.37
CA ALA A 87 -7.98 1.26 -3.21
C ALA A 87 -8.50 2.53 -2.53
N PHE A 88 -9.69 2.98 -2.89
CA PHE A 88 -10.32 4.15 -2.28
C PHE A 88 -10.59 3.95 -0.79
N LYS A 89 -11.06 2.76 -0.40
CA LYS A 89 -11.26 2.43 1.02
C LYS A 89 -9.95 2.51 1.80
N TYR A 90 -8.87 1.98 1.25
CA TYR A 90 -7.57 2.06 1.90
C TYR A 90 -7.06 3.50 1.98
N MET A 91 -7.31 4.32 0.95
CA MET A 91 -6.98 5.75 0.99
C MET A 91 -7.68 6.45 2.15
N LEU A 92 -8.97 6.16 2.35
CA LEU A 92 -9.73 6.73 3.46
C LEU A 92 -9.17 6.28 4.81
N LEU A 93 -8.82 5.00 4.94
CA LEU A 93 -8.20 4.49 6.16
C LEU A 93 -6.89 5.20 6.47
N CYS A 94 -6.05 5.43 5.46
CA CYS A 94 -4.80 6.17 5.64
C CYS A 94 -5.07 7.60 6.14
N LYS A 95 -6.07 8.28 5.58
CA LYS A 95 -6.44 9.63 6.02
C LYS A 95 -6.92 9.63 7.46
N VAL A 96 -7.74 8.65 7.85
CA VAL A 96 -8.21 8.52 9.22
C VAL A 96 -7.02 8.33 10.17
N MET A 97 -6.09 7.44 9.83
CA MET A 97 -4.91 7.19 10.66
C MET A 97 -4.02 8.42 10.78
N LEU A 98 -3.81 9.15 9.68
CA LEU A 98 -3.03 10.40 9.71
C LEU A 98 -3.67 11.46 10.61
N ASN A 99 -5.00 11.58 10.55
CA ASN A 99 -5.74 12.51 11.40
C ASN A 99 -5.66 12.11 12.87
N LEU A 100 -5.76 10.82 13.19
CA LEU A 100 -5.63 10.33 14.56
C LEU A 100 -4.25 10.64 15.14
N VAL A 101 -3.19 10.43 14.36
CA VAL A 101 -1.82 10.77 14.78
C VAL A 101 -1.72 12.26 15.07
N SER A 102 -2.27 13.11 14.20
CA SER A 102 -2.26 14.56 14.38
C SER A 102 -3.00 14.99 15.66
N VAL A 103 -4.17 14.41 15.91
CA VAL A 103 -4.97 14.71 17.10
C VAL A 103 -4.22 14.29 18.37
N VAL A 104 -3.64 13.10 18.39
CA VAL A 104 -2.88 12.60 19.55
C VAL A 104 -1.66 13.49 19.81
N THR A 105 -0.93 13.85 18.76
CA THR A 105 0.24 14.73 18.87
C THR A 105 -0.15 16.08 19.44
N PHE A 106 -1.24 16.67 18.96
CA PHE A 106 -1.75 17.95 19.45
C PHE A 106 -2.17 17.86 20.92
N ALA A 107 -2.88 16.81 21.30
CA ALA A 107 -3.32 16.59 22.67
C ALA A 107 -2.14 16.45 23.63
N LEU A 108 -1.09 15.72 23.22
CA LEU A 108 0.13 15.58 24.02
C LEU A 108 0.87 16.92 24.17
N ALA A 109 0.91 17.71 23.11
CA ALA A 109 1.53 19.05 23.17
C ALA A 109 0.77 19.95 24.15
N LEU A 110 -0.57 19.94 24.11
CA LEU A 110 -1.38 20.70 25.05
C LEU A 110 -1.15 20.24 26.50
N ALA A 111 -1.10 18.92 26.73
CA ALA A 111 -0.85 18.39 28.07
C ALA A 111 0.51 18.85 28.61
N ARG A 112 1.53 18.93 27.77
CA ARG A 112 2.85 19.44 28.18
C ARG A 112 2.82 20.90 28.54
N MET A 113 2.01 21.70 27.85
CA MET A 113 1.89 23.13 28.10
C MET A 113 1.22 23.46 29.44
N HIS A 114 0.42 22.54 29.94
CA HIS A 114 -0.31 22.71 31.21
C HIS A 114 0.46 22.20 32.43
N ARG A 115 1.67 21.75 32.26
CA ARG A 115 2.57 21.39 33.36
C ARG A 115 3.35 22.61 33.78
#